data_1404d525ea9700531e91802531b693cc
#
_entry.id   1404d525ea9700531e91802531b693cc
#
_cell.length_a   1.000
_cell.length_b   1.000
_cell.length_c   1.000
_cell.angle_alpha   90.00
_cell.angle_beta   90.00
_cell.angle_gamma   90.00
#
_symmetry.space_group_name_H-M   'P 1'
#
loop_
_entity.id
_entity.type
_entity.pdbx_description
1 polymer ?
#
loop_
_entity_poly.entity_id
_entity_poly.type
_entity_poly.pdbx_seq_one_letter_code
_entity_poly.pdbx_strand_id
1 'polypeptide(L)'
;MESKATARFVRMAPRKVRFVLDTVRGKYAQEALDMLRFTPNHAAAEIANVVKSACANAVHNFDMNPDYLRIVSCYVDCGPTMKRVRPRAQGRAYRILKRASHITVVVGEGEAPPPKTGKKAPKPPLRAALATPVKAIEETKAEETTEMQTPAEAGE
;
A
#
# COMPACT_ATOMS: atom_id res chain seq x y z
N MET A 1 -24.04 -10.37 12.10
CA MET A 1 -23.29 -11.45 12.80
C MET A 1 -21.80 -11.14 12.74
N GLU A 2 -20.98 -11.68 13.67
CA GLU A 2 -19.52 -11.39 13.68
C GLU A 2 -18.75 -12.70 13.81
N SER A 3 -17.67 -12.82 13.06
CA SER A 3 -16.73 -13.95 13.11
C SER A 3 -15.37 -13.48 13.59
N LYS A 4 -14.68 -14.31 14.36
CA LYS A 4 -13.41 -13.98 14.98
C LYS A 4 -12.34 -15.01 14.63
N ALA A 5 -11.11 -14.51 14.35
CA ALA A 5 -9.92 -15.35 14.30
C ALA A 5 -8.79 -14.73 15.13
N THR A 6 -7.99 -15.59 15.77
CA THR A 6 -6.89 -15.17 16.63
C THR A 6 -5.64 -15.98 16.35
N ALA A 7 -4.54 -15.33 15.97
CA ALA A 7 -3.21 -15.92 15.95
C ALA A 7 -2.49 -15.62 17.26
N ARG A 8 -2.11 -16.69 17.99
CA ARG A 8 -1.43 -16.59 19.29
C ARG A 8 0.08 -16.80 19.12
N PHE A 9 0.85 -16.15 19.98
CA PHE A 9 2.30 -16.31 20.10
C PHE A 9 3.11 -15.95 18.84
N VAL A 10 2.62 -15.00 18.04
CA VAL A 10 3.35 -14.50 16.88
C VAL A 10 4.64 -13.83 17.34
N ARG A 11 5.79 -14.24 16.78
CA ARG A 11 7.13 -13.75 17.18
C ARG A 11 7.44 -12.35 16.66
N MET A 12 6.52 -11.43 16.85
CA MET A 12 6.67 -10.02 16.49
C MET A 12 6.29 -9.10 17.65
N ALA A 13 6.97 -7.95 17.72
CA ALA A 13 6.64 -6.95 18.72
C ALA A 13 5.27 -6.31 18.41
N PRO A 14 4.36 -6.14 19.39
CA PRO A 14 3.01 -5.62 19.18
C PRO A 14 2.97 -4.27 18.45
N ARG A 15 3.92 -3.38 18.73
CA ARG A 15 4.02 -2.07 18.09
C ARG A 15 4.18 -2.17 16.56
N LYS A 16 4.96 -3.14 16.08
CA LYS A 16 5.17 -3.34 14.63
C LYS A 16 3.92 -3.89 13.95
N VAL A 17 3.20 -4.75 14.64
CA VAL A 17 1.94 -5.34 14.14
C VAL A 17 0.83 -4.30 14.11
N ARG A 18 0.68 -3.48 15.16
CA ARG A 18 -0.34 -2.41 15.24
C ARG A 18 -0.22 -1.44 14.08
N PHE A 19 0.99 -1.04 13.73
CA PHE A 19 1.22 -0.14 12.60
C PHE A 19 0.60 -0.65 11.29
N VAL A 20 0.70 -1.95 11.01
CA VAL A 20 0.10 -2.54 9.80
C VAL A 20 -1.40 -2.78 9.97
N LEU A 21 -1.86 -3.17 11.18
CA LEU A 21 -3.29 -3.35 11.46
C LEU A 21 -4.11 -2.08 11.29
N ASP A 22 -3.55 -0.94 11.64
CA ASP A 22 -4.26 0.34 11.52
C ASP A 22 -4.57 0.70 10.05
N THR A 23 -3.80 0.18 9.08
CA THR A 23 -4.06 0.39 7.65
C THR A 23 -5.24 -0.42 7.11
N VAL A 24 -5.59 -1.53 7.74
CA VAL A 24 -6.66 -2.44 7.28
C VAL A 24 -7.94 -2.32 8.11
N ARG A 25 -7.90 -1.59 9.21
CA ARG A 25 -9.07 -1.40 10.09
C ARG A 25 -10.24 -0.76 9.34
N GLY A 26 -11.43 -1.33 9.46
CA GLY A 26 -12.66 -0.82 8.87
C GLY A 26 -12.77 -0.99 7.36
N LYS A 27 -11.85 -1.71 6.71
CA LYS A 27 -11.90 -2.00 5.28
C LYS A 27 -12.63 -3.30 4.98
N TYR A 28 -13.03 -3.48 3.72
CA TYR A 28 -13.53 -4.75 3.24
C TYR A 28 -12.42 -5.80 3.23
N ALA A 29 -12.78 -7.05 3.54
CA ALA A 29 -11.81 -8.13 3.69
C ALA A 29 -10.96 -8.36 2.44
N GLN A 30 -11.55 -8.30 1.26
CA GLN A 30 -10.85 -8.42 -0.02
C GLN A 30 -9.86 -7.27 -0.25
N GLU A 31 -10.30 -6.04 -0.05
CA GLU A 31 -9.44 -4.86 -0.17
C GLU A 31 -8.28 -4.90 0.82
N ALA A 32 -8.55 -5.31 2.07
CA ALA A 32 -7.52 -5.47 3.09
C ALA A 32 -6.47 -6.50 2.70
N LEU A 33 -6.87 -7.64 2.14
CA LEU A 33 -5.96 -8.67 1.65
C LEU A 33 -5.08 -8.18 0.50
N ASP A 34 -5.66 -7.42 -0.44
CA ASP A 34 -4.90 -6.84 -1.54
C ASP A 34 -3.88 -5.81 -1.06
N MET A 35 -4.26 -4.94 -0.13
CA MET A 35 -3.33 -3.98 0.48
C MET A 35 -2.20 -4.66 1.24
N LEU A 36 -2.48 -5.73 1.97
CA LEU A 36 -1.48 -6.49 2.73
C LEU A 36 -0.47 -7.18 1.81
N ARG A 37 -0.86 -7.60 0.60
CA ARG A 37 0.06 -8.18 -0.40
C ARG A 37 1.14 -7.21 -0.86
N PHE A 38 0.81 -5.93 -0.98
CA PHE A 38 1.74 -4.89 -1.43
C PHE A 38 2.49 -4.21 -0.27
N THR A 39 2.13 -4.51 0.99
CA THR A 39 2.79 -3.93 2.16
C THR A 39 4.12 -4.64 2.42
N PRO A 40 5.28 -3.92 2.38
CA PRO A 40 6.62 -4.55 2.50
C PRO A 40 6.97 -5.02 3.92
N ASN A 41 6.07 -4.85 4.89
CA ASN A 41 6.28 -5.23 6.27
C ASN A 41 6.06 -6.73 6.51
N HIS A 42 6.98 -7.38 7.21
CA HIS A 42 6.87 -8.81 7.57
C HIS A 42 5.57 -9.13 8.35
N ALA A 43 5.02 -8.17 9.10
CA ALA A 43 3.75 -8.33 9.81
C ALA A 43 2.56 -8.53 8.87
N ALA A 44 2.64 -8.05 7.63
CA ALA A 44 1.54 -8.11 6.68
C ALA A 44 1.15 -9.56 6.33
N ALA A 45 2.13 -10.43 6.17
CA ALA A 45 1.89 -11.84 5.85
C ALA A 45 1.11 -12.56 6.97
N GLU A 46 1.51 -12.33 8.24
CA GLU A 46 0.83 -12.93 9.40
C GLU A 46 -0.60 -12.39 9.55
N ILE A 47 -0.77 -11.08 9.39
CA ILE A 47 -2.10 -10.45 9.45
C ILE A 47 -3.00 -10.97 8.32
N ALA A 48 -2.47 -11.12 7.10
CA ALA A 48 -3.22 -11.65 5.97
C ALA A 48 -3.73 -13.08 6.25
N ASN A 49 -2.92 -13.93 6.90
CA ASN A 49 -3.33 -15.28 7.28
C ASN A 49 -4.47 -15.24 8.31
N VAL A 50 -4.42 -14.34 9.30
CA VAL A 50 -5.49 -14.16 10.29
C VAL A 50 -6.77 -13.66 9.64
N VAL A 51 -6.69 -12.68 8.74
CA VAL A 51 -7.84 -12.16 7.99
C VAL A 51 -8.49 -13.27 7.14
N LYS A 52 -7.68 -14.06 6.42
CA LYS A 52 -8.19 -15.22 5.64
C LYS A 52 -8.91 -16.23 6.53
N SER A 53 -8.35 -16.53 7.69
CA SER A 53 -8.97 -17.44 8.66
C SER A 53 -10.28 -16.87 9.21
N ALA A 54 -10.34 -15.57 9.50
CA ALA A 54 -11.58 -14.92 9.96
C ALA A 54 -12.67 -14.95 8.88
N CYS A 55 -12.31 -14.71 7.61
CA CYS A 55 -13.23 -14.81 6.49
C CYS A 55 -13.72 -16.24 6.27
N ALA A 56 -12.83 -17.23 6.33
CA ALA A 56 -13.22 -18.63 6.21
C ALA A 56 -14.18 -19.06 7.33
N ASN A 57 -13.91 -18.62 8.58
CA ASN A 57 -14.80 -18.87 9.70
C ASN A 57 -16.17 -18.18 9.51
N ALA A 58 -16.20 -16.97 8.94
CA ALA A 58 -17.45 -16.27 8.66
C ALA A 58 -18.32 -17.00 7.65
N VAL A 59 -17.71 -17.46 6.55
CA VAL A 59 -18.43 -18.20 5.50
C VAL A 59 -18.85 -19.59 6.02
N HIS A 60 -17.95 -20.31 6.67
CA HIS A 60 -18.21 -21.72 7.02
C HIS A 60 -19.14 -21.89 8.24
N ASN A 61 -19.06 -21.02 9.23
CA ASN A 61 -19.81 -21.18 10.48
C ASN A 61 -21.10 -20.37 10.51
N PHE A 62 -21.17 -19.30 9.72
CA PHE A 62 -22.28 -18.35 9.77
C PHE A 62 -22.92 -18.08 8.40
N ASP A 63 -22.50 -18.81 7.35
CA ASP A 63 -22.98 -18.68 5.97
C ASP A 63 -23.02 -17.22 5.44
N MET A 64 -22.05 -16.41 5.92
CA MET A 64 -21.94 -15.01 5.50
C MET A 64 -21.41 -14.90 4.08
N ASN A 65 -21.91 -13.91 3.33
CA ASN A 65 -21.42 -13.65 1.97
C ASN A 65 -20.00 -13.07 1.99
N PRO A 66 -19.01 -13.70 1.32
CA PRO A 66 -17.61 -13.27 1.32
C PRO A 66 -17.38 -11.87 0.76
N ASP A 67 -18.25 -11.40 -0.16
CA ASP A 67 -18.11 -10.11 -0.82
C ASP A 67 -18.47 -8.93 0.08
N TYR A 68 -19.31 -9.15 1.10
CA TYR A 68 -19.78 -8.12 2.04
C TYR A 68 -19.00 -8.12 3.36
N LEU A 69 -18.00 -8.98 3.51
CA LEU A 69 -17.23 -9.06 4.75
C LEU A 69 -16.37 -7.81 4.97
N ARG A 70 -16.53 -7.19 6.13
CA ARG A 70 -15.78 -6.01 6.56
C ARG A 70 -15.06 -6.28 7.87
N ILE A 71 -13.87 -5.73 8.04
CA ILE A 71 -13.13 -5.80 9.31
C ILE A 71 -13.77 -4.80 10.28
N VAL A 72 -14.53 -5.32 11.24
CA VAL A 72 -15.23 -4.52 12.27
C VAL A 72 -14.23 -4.03 13.30
N SER A 73 -13.46 -4.96 13.87
CA SER A 73 -12.44 -4.63 14.85
C SER A 73 -11.19 -5.47 14.66
N CYS A 74 -10.04 -4.90 15.00
CA CYS A 74 -8.77 -5.59 15.01
C CYS A 74 -7.89 -5.03 16.14
N TYR A 75 -7.26 -5.92 16.89
CA TYR A 75 -6.39 -5.53 18.00
C TYR A 75 -5.23 -6.50 18.20
N VAL A 76 -4.22 -6.01 18.90
CA VAL A 76 -2.98 -6.75 19.20
C VAL A 76 -2.69 -6.67 20.66
N ASP A 77 -2.63 -7.83 21.29
CA ASP A 77 -2.27 -7.98 22.68
C ASP A 77 -0.80 -8.37 22.83
N CYS A 78 -0.23 -8.03 23.99
CA CYS A 78 1.13 -8.41 24.31
C CYS A 78 1.19 -9.89 24.71
N GLY A 79 2.04 -10.64 24.03
CA GLY A 79 2.35 -12.02 24.39
C GLY A 79 3.57 -12.11 25.32
N PRO A 80 4.00 -13.33 25.64
CA PRO A 80 5.16 -13.58 26.48
C PRO A 80 6.43 -12.98 25.84
N THR A 81 7.31 -12.49 26.71
CA THR A 81 8.57 -11.88 26.28
C THR A 81 9.74 -12.78 26.59
N MET A 82 10.48 -13.20 25.56
CA MET A 82 11.72 -13.94 25.72
C MET A 82 12.87 -12.97 26.01
N LYS A 83 13.54 -13.17 27.15
CA LYS A 83 14.70 -12.37 27.54
C LYS A 83 15.97 -12.96 26.89
N ARG A 84 16.78 -12.10 26.27
CA ARG A 84 18.11 -12.43 25.72
C ARG A 84 19.13 -11.48 26.30
N VAL A 85 20.37 -11.89 26.32
CA VAL A 85 21.49 -11.11 26.86
C VAL A 85 22.45 -10.79 25.72
N ARG A 86 22.89 -9.54 25.67
CA ARG A 86 23.96 -9.10 24.79
C ARG A 86 25.15 -8.67 25.62
N PRO A 87 26.30 -9.37 25.55
CA PRO A 87 27.50 -8.96 26.23
C PRO A 87 28.03 -7.63 25.67
N ARG A 88 28.58 -6.81 26.54
CA ARG A 88 29.21 -5.53 26.21
C ARG A 88 30.57 -5.44 26.89
N ALA A 89 31.35 -4.39 26.57
CA ALA A 89 32.65 -4.10 27.19
C ALA A 89 32.54 -4.00 28.72
N GLN A 90 33.64 -4.23 29.40
CA GLN A 90 33.76 -4.20 30.88
C GLN A 90 32.83 -5.21 31.59
N GLY A 91 32.57 -6.38 31.02
CA GLY A 91 31.72 -7.41 31.65
C GLY A 91 30.25 -7.03 31.80
N ARG A 92 29.80 -5.93 31.20
CA ARG A 92 28.39 -5.51 31.26
C ARG A 92 27.52 -6.37 30.36
N ALA A 93 26.30 -6.67 30.80
CA ALA A 93 25.31 -7.43 30.06
C ALA A 93 24.01 -6.62 29.88
N TYR A 94 23.59 -6.44 28.65
CA TYR A 94 22.34 -5.73 28.33
C TYR A 94 21.24 -6.70 27.93
N ARG A 95 20.04 -6.52 28.46
CA ARG A 95 18.87 -7.33 28.12
C ARG A 95 18.29 -6.92 26.77
N ILE A 96 18.02 -7.91 25.93
CA ILE A 96 17.23 -7.78 24.71
C ILE A 96 15.91 -8.48 24.94
N LEU A 97 14.81 -7.75 24.78
CA LEU A 97 13.45 -8.27 24.93
C LEU A 97 12.91 -8.67 23.56
N LYS A 98 12.82 -9.97 23.28
CA LYS A 98 12.13 -10.54 22.11
C LYS A 98 10.66 -10.72 22.46
N ARG A 99 9.84 -9.72 22.12
CA ARG A 99 8.41 -9.71 22.43
C ARG A 99 7.63 -10.54 21.42
N ALA A 100 6.62 -11.25 21.90
CA ALA A 100 5.59 -11.88 21.08
C ALA A 100 4.28 -11.06 21.16
N SER A 101 3.34 -11.35 20.28
CA SER A 101 2.02 -10.73 20.25
C SER A 101 0.93 -11.73 19.91
N HIS A 102 -0.29 -11.39 20.26
CA HIS A 102 -1.51 -12.08 19.86
C HIS A 102 -2.28 -11.14 18.93
N ILE A 103 -2.65 -11.62 17.76
CA ILE A 103 -3.36 -10.83 16.76
C ILE A 103 -4.79 -11.34 16.70
N THR A 104 -5.75 -10.49 16.92
CA THR A 104 -7.18 -10.81 16.82
C THR A 104 -7.81 -9.93 15.76
N VAL A 105 -8.58 -10.55 14.87
CA VAL A 105 -9.38 -9.88 13.84
C VAL A 105 -10.82 -10.35 13.97
N VAL A 106 -11.73 -9.40 13.97
CA VAL A 106 -13.17 -9.64 13.96
C VAL A 106 -13.72 -9.11 12.64
N VAL A 107 -14.41 -9.98 11.93
CA VAL A 107 -15.04 -9.68 10.64
C VAL A 107 -16.54 -9.79 10.81
N GLY A 108 -17.27 -8.85 10.25
CA GLY A 108 -18.72 -8.84 10.25
C GLY A 108 -19.26 -8.51 8.87
N GLU A 109 -20.54 -8.76 8.68
CA GLU A 109 -21.26 -8.39 7.48
C GLU A 109 -21.45 -6.88 7.43
N GLY A 110 -20.99 -6.25 6.37
CA GLY A 110 -21.10 -4.82 6.12
C GLY A 110 -22.07 -4.51 4.99
N GLU A 111 -22.26 -3.24 4.71
CA GLU A 111 -22.97 -2.76 3.53
C GLU A 111 -22.22 -3.16 2.26
N ALA A 112 -22.93 -3.30 1.12
CA ALA A 112 -22.32 -3.67 -0.15
C ALA A 112 -21.12 -2.75 -0.48
N PRO A 113 -19.96 -3.30 -0.87
CA PRO A 113 -18.84 -2.49 -1.26
C PRO A 113 -19.24 -1.58 -2.43
N PRO A 114 -18.83 -0.30 -2.45
CA PRO A 114 -19.10 0.58 -3.56
C PRO A 114 -18.59 -0.08 -4.85
N PRO A 115 -19.35 -0.01 -5.95
CA PRO A 115 -18.93 -0.62 -7.20
C PRO A 115 -17.53 -0.10 -7.54
N LYS A 116 -16.59 -1.03 -7.76
CA LYS A 116 -15.25 -0.69 -8.23
C LYS A 116 -15.42 -0.03 -9.59
N THR A 117 -15.65 1.27 -9.62
CA THR A 117 -15.66 2.06 -10.84
C THR A 117 -14.23 2.08 -11.37
N GLY A 118 -13.85 0.99 -11.99
CA GLY A 118 -12.65 0.86 -12.79
C GLY A 118 -12.79 1.65 -14.07
N LYS A 119 -13.12 2.94 -13.97
CA LYS A 119 -12.74 3.88 -15.02
C LYS A 119 -11.24 4.07 -14.92
N LYS A 120 -10.49 3.13 -15.48
CA LYS A 120 -9.19 3.43 -16.04
C LYS A 120 -9.42 4.68 -16.90
N ALA A 121 -8.99 5.85 -16.40
CA ALA A 121 -8.86 7.00 -17.26
C ALA A 121 -8.10 6.52 -18.49
N PRO A 122 -8.62 6.73 -19.73
CA PRO A 122 -7.90 6.35 -20.91
C PRO A 122 -6.54 7.02 -20.81
N LYS A 123 -5.46 6.22 -20.72
CA LYS A 123 -4.10 6.74 -20.86
C LYS A 123 -4.12 7.53 -22.17
N PRO A 124 -3.78 8.83 -22.17
CA PRO A 124 -3.64 9.54 -23.44
C PRO A 124 -2.68 8.73 -24.29
N PRO A 125 -3.01 8.48 -25.57
CA PRO A 125 -2.17 7.66 -26.43
C PRO A 125 -0.77 8.29 -26.44
N LEU A 126 0.25 7.51 -26.13
CA LEU A 126 1.65 7.95 -26.05
C LEU A 126 2.13 8.65 -27.34
N ARG A 127 1.35 8.53 -28.41
CA ARG A 127 1.62 9.14 -29.72
C ARG A 127 1.24 10.62 -29.82
N ALA A 128 0.42 11.15 -28.90
CA ALA A 128 0.04 12.56 -28.91
C ALA A 128 1.06 13.47 -28.21
N ALA A 129 2.00 12.91 -27.43
CA ALA A 129 3.04 13.68 -26.76
C ALA A 129 4.31 13.91 -27.60
N LEU A 130 4.36 13.36 -28.84
CA LEU A 130 5.48 13.55 -29.80
C LEU A 130 5.11 14.38 -31.00
N ALA A 131 3.90 14.95 -31.03
CA ALA A 131 3.49 15.91 -32.05
C ALA A 131 3.65 17.34 -31.53
N THR A 132 4.85 17.75 -31.22
CA THR A 132 5.22 19.16 -31.26
C THR A 132 5.24 19.56 -32.72
N PRO A 133 4.49 20.58 -33.15
CA PRO A 133 4.48 20.99 -34.53
C PRO A 133 5.85 21.59 -34.90
N VAL A 134 6.54 20.91 -35.77
CA VAL A 134 7.81 21.37 -36.41
C VAL A 134 7.58 22.57 -37.32
N LYS A 135 6.36 23.18 -37.32
CA LYS A 135 6.00 24.33 -38.14
C LYS A 135 6.44 25.70 -37.58
N ALA A 136 6.92 25.81 -36.35
CA ALA A 136 7.33 27.08 -35.78
C ALA A 136 8.84 27.41 -35.98
N ILE A 137 9.62 26.51 -36.59
CA ILE A 137 11.06 26.71 -36.77
C ILE A 137 11.39 27.14 -38.22
N GLU A 138 10.46 26.91 -39.17
CA GLU A 138 10.69 27.35 -40.58
C GLU A 138 10.34 28.82 -40.83
N GLU A 139 9.42 29.39 -40.05
CA GLU A 139 9.07 30.83 -40.23
C GLU A 139 10.11 31.79 -39.64
N THR A 140 10.82 31.42 -38.59
CA THR A 140 11.90 32.27 -38.03
C THR A 140 13.20 32.24 -38.83
N LYS A 141 13.36 31.27 -39.73
CA LYS A 141 14.56 31.19 -40.59
C LYS A 141 14.39 31.88 -41.94
N ALA A 142 13.15 32.20 -42.31
CA ALA A 142 12.84 32.96 -43.52
C ALA A 142 12.94 34.48 -43.30
N GLU A 143 12.72 34.98 -42.08
CA GLU A 143 12.83 36.41 -41.76
C GLU A 143 14.28 36.85 -41.54
N GLU A 144 15.16 35.99 -41.07
CA GLU A 144 16.57 36.32 -40.81
C GLU A 144 17.45 36.33 -42.10
N THR A 145 16.92 35.84 -43.22
CA THR A 145 17.67 35.81 -44.49
C THR A 145 17.37 37.00 -45.39
N THR A 146 16.38 37.85 -45.04
CA THR A 146 15.97 39.00 -45.87
C THR A 146 16.60 40.32 -45.43
N GLU A 147 17.21 40.41 -44.25
CA GLU A 147 17.83 41.64 -43.76
C GLU A 147 19.35 41.75 -44.03
N MET A 148 19.95 40.79 -44.72
CA MET A 148 21.40 40.79 -44.95
C MET A 148 21.80 40.96 -46.41
N GLN A 149 20.95 41.59 -47.22
CA GLN A 149 21.31 41.99 -48.60
C GLN A 149 20.80 43.43 -48.91
N THR A 150 21.51 44.39 -48.43
CA THR A 150 21.57 45.70 -49.14
C THR A 150 23.02 45.99 -49.45
N PRO A 151 23.36 46.13 -50.75
CA PRO A 151 24.71 46.47 -51.14
C PRO A 151 24.97 47.94 -50.95
N ALA A 152 26.09 48.25 -50.33
CA ALA A 152 26.68 49.59 -50.41
C ALA A 152 27.44 49.67 -51.70
N GLU A 153 26.89 50.39 -52.65
CA GLU A 153 27.60 50.89 -53.81
C GLU A 153 27.60 52.42 -53.79
N ALA A 154 28.73 52.91 -54.13
CA ALA A 154 29.02 54.22 -54.73
C ALA A 154 29.60 55.30 -53.82
N GLY A 155 30.76 55.73 -54.20
CA GLY A 155 31.08 57.06 -54.51
C GLY A 155 32.36 57.60 -53.91
N GLU A 156 33.36 57.72 -54.82
CA GLU A 156 34.47 58.70 -54.91
C GLU A 156 35.42 58.88 -53.73
#